data_2b239e45c45b0a3c957aa62a7ed50700
#
_entry.id   2b239e45c45b0a3c957aa62a7ed50700
#
_cell.length_a   1.000
_cell.length_b   1.000
_cell.length_c   1.000
_cell.angle_alpha   90.00
_cell.angle_beta   90.00
_cell.angle_gamma   90.00
#
_symmetry.space_group_name_H-M   'P 1'
#
loop_
_entity.id
_entity.type
_entity.pdbx_description
1 polymer ?
#
loop_
_entity_poly.entity_id
_entity_poly.type
_entity_poly.pdbx_seq_one_letter_code
_entity_poly.pdbx_strand_id
1 'polypeptide(L)'
;MITNIFTGEPLQAGQGGIIGVIFAVWLLSLVEKRLHKIVPNAIDIIVTPTITLFVIGLSTIFIIMPLAGFVSDGLVSVVNGVIDIGGVFSGFIIGAFFLPLVMLGLHHIFTPIHIEMINQSGATYLLPIAAMAGAGQVGAALALWVRCKKNTTLRNAIKGALPVGFLGIGEPLIYGVTLPLGRPFFTACIGGGIGGAVVGGIGHIGANAIGPSGISLLPLISDHMYLGYIAGLIAAYIGGFLFTFFLGTTKSMRESDNLGG
;
A
#
# COMPACT_ATOMS: atom_id res chain seq x y z
N MET A 1 29.03 -24.13 -0.29
CA MET A 1 27.83 -23.28 -0.12
C MET A 1 28.13 -22.23 0.94
N ILE A 2 27.84 -20.97 0.67
CA ILE A 2 28.02 -19.92 1.68
C ILE A 2 26.84 -20.03 2.64
N THR A 3 27.12 -20.15 3.93
CA THR A 3 26.09 -20.27 4.99
C THR A 3 25.88 -18.93 5.69
N ASN A 4 24.66 -18.69 6.10
CA ASN A 4 24.28 -17.56 6.95
C ASN A 4 25.01 -17.68 8.29
N ILE A 5 25.77 -16.66 8.66
CA ILE A 5 26.60 -16.65 9.86
C ILE A 5 25.74 -16.71 11.15
N PHE A 6 24.47 -16.29 11.08
CA PHE A 6 23.56 -16.23 12.24
C PHE A 6 22.66 -17.46 12.38
N THR A 7 22.23 -18.07 11.24
CA THR A 7 21.29 -19.21 11.27
C THR A 7 21.94 -20.54 10.92
N GLY A 8 23.15 -20.52 10.33
CA GLY A 8 23.83 -21.73 9.83
C GLY A 8 23.22 -22.33 8.56
N GLU A 9 22.14 -21.75 8.03
CA GLU A 9 21.48 -22.23 6.83
C GLU A 9 22.17 -21.72 5.55
N PRO A 10 22.05 -22.40 4.41
CA PRO A 10 22.57 -21.92 3.14
C PRO A 10 21.98 -20.55 2.78
N LEU A 11 22.84 -19.59 2.41
CA LEU A 11 22.39 -18.30 1.91
C LEU A 11 21.60 -18.49 0.61
N GLN A 12 20.38 -17.98 0.59
CA GLN A 12 19.53 -17.97 -0.59
C GLN A 12 19.74 -16.66 -1.36
N ALA A 13 19.76 -16.77 -2.70
CA ALA A 13 19.85 -15.59 -3.56
C ALA A 13 18.64 -14.68 -3.32
N GLY A 14 18.89 -13.39 -3.04
CA GLY A 14 17.82 -12.42 -2.77
C GLY A 14 17.33 -12.37 -1.31
N GLN A 15 17.93 -13.11 -0.40
CA GLN A 15 17.62 -13.06 1.03
C GLN A 15 17.72 -11.62 1.57
N GLY A 16 16.70 -11.17 2.29
CA GLY A 16 16.58 -9.78 2.75
C GLY A 16 15.94 -8.83 1.73
N GLY A 17 15.68 -9.30 0.51
CA GLY A 17 14.87 -8.62 -0.50
C GLY A 17 15.20 -7.13 -0.69
N ILE A 18 14.17 -6.32 -0.88
CA ILE A 18 14.29 -4.86 -1.05
C ILE A 18 14.85 -4.18 0.21
N ILE A 19 14.57 -4.68 1.40
CA ILE A 19 15.07 -4.11 2.65
C ILE A 19 16.59 -4.20 2.68
N GLY A 20 17.16 -5.34 2.29
CA GLY A 20 18.60 -5.52 2.17
C GLY A 20 19.22 -4.56 1.16
N VAL A 21 18.58 -4.36 0.01
CA VAL A 21 19.05 -3.43 -1.04
C VAL A 21 19.05 -2.00 -0.53
N ILE A 22 17.98 -1.54 0.12
CA ILE A 22 17.91 -0.17 0.67
C ILE A 22 19.06 0.06 1.66
N PHE A 23 19.31 -0.90 2.55
CA PHE A 23 20.35 -0.79 3.55
C PHE A 23 21.75 -0.83 2.92
N ALA A 24 21.97 -1.70 1.92
CA ALA A 24 23.22 -1.79 1.18
C ALA A 24 23.54 -0.49 0.44
N VAL A 25 22.56 0.11 -0.26
CA VAL A 25 22.74 1.38 -1.00
C VAL A 25 22.97 2.55 -0.05
N TRP A 26 22.30 2.57 1.10
CA TRP A 26 22.55 3.58 2.13
C TRP A 26 24.00 3.49 2.65
N LEU A 27 24.48 2.30 3.00
CA LEU A 27 25.86 2.09 3.43
C LEU A 27 26.86 2.42 2.31
N LEU A 28 26.57 2.05 1.06
CA LEU A 28 27.36 2.37 -0.11
C LEU A 28 27.59 3.88 -0.20
N SER A 29 26.52 4.67 -0.09
CA SER A 29 26.62 6.14 -0.11
C SER A 29 27.49 6.71 1.03
N LEU A 30 27.47 6.09 2.21
CA LEU A 30 28.30 6.54 3.32
C LEU A 30 29.79 6.22 3.10
N VAL A 31 30.09 5.03 2.59
CA VAL A 31 31.47 4.59 2.31
C VAL A 31 32.05 5.43 1.17
N GLU A 32 31.31 5.59 0.08
CA GLU A 32 31.73 6.38 -1.09
C GLU A 32 32.06 7.84 -0.70
N LYS A 33 31.16 8.50 0.04
CA LYS A 33 31.38 9.87 0.55
C LYS A 33 32.63 10.00 1.42
N ARG A 34 33.01 8.96 2.15
CA ARG A 34 34.24 8.96 2.96
C ARG A 34 35.47 8.73 2.09
N LEU A 35 35.41 7.82 1.13
CA LEU A 35 36.51 7.52 0.23
C LEU A 35 36.88 8.73 -0.64
N HIS A 36 35.91 9.45 -1.20
CA HIS A 36 36.15 10.68 -1.93
C HIS A 36 36.94 11.76 -1.16
N LYS A 37 36.93 11.71 0.18
CA LYS A 37 37.70 12.64 1.01
C LYS A 37 39.14 12.19 1.27
N ILE A 38 39.46 10.93 1.02
CA ILE A 38 40.72 10.29 1.35
C ILE A 38 41.54 10.00 0.08
N VAL A 39 40.84 9.63 -0.99
CA VAL A 39 41.47 9.26 -2.27
C VAL A 39 41.89 10.52 -3.04
N PRO A 40 43.13 10.59 -3.57
CA PRO A 40 43.58 11.72 -4.41
C PRO A 40 42.73 11.85 -5.69
N ASN A 41 42.36 13.08 -6.07
CA ASN A 41 41.54 13.38 -7.25
C ASN A 41 41.99 12.71 -8.54
N ALA A 42 43.29 12.50 -8.71
CA ALA A 42 43.85 11.90 -9.92
C ALA A 42 43.41 10.44 -10.18
N ILE A 43 43.09 9.70 -9.13
CA ILE A 43 42.72 8.29 -9.21
C ILE A 43 41.30 8.01 -8.62
N ASP A 44 40.66 9.02 -8.09
CA ASP A 44 39.37 8.92 -7.37
C ASP A 44 38.27 8.29 -8.21
N ILE A 45 38.19 8.67 -9.48
CA ILE A 45 37.14 8.19 -10.41
C ILE A 45 37.14 6.65 -10.60
N ILE A 46 38.27 5.99 -10.36
CA ILE A 46 38.45 4.54 -10.53
C ILE A 46 38.50 3.87 -9.15
N VAL A 47 39.32 4.40 -8.25
CA VAL A 47 39.62 3.75 -6.96
C VAL A 47 38.41 3.78 -6.02
N THR A 48 37.73 4.91 -5.91
CA THR A 48 36.59 5.06 -5.00
C THR A 48 35.45 4.10 -5.34
N PRO A 49 34.90 4.08 -6.58
CA PRO A 49 33.82 3.13 -6.89
C PRO A 49 34.27 1.67 -6.79
N THR A 50 35.51 1.35 -7.18
CA THR A 50 36.01 -0.02 -7.09
C THR A 50 36.07 -0.52 -5.64
N ILE A 51 36.68 0.25 -4.73
CA ILE A 51 36.76 -0.10 -3.32
C ILE A 51 35.35 -0.14 -2.68
N THR A 52 34.51 0.85 -2.99
CA THR A 52 33.15 0.92 -2.47
C THR A 52 32.34 -0.32 -2.86
N LEU A 53 32.34 -0.68 -4.15
CA LEU A 53 31.61 -1.86 -4.63
C LEU A 53 32.16 -3.15 -4.04
N PHE A 54 33.49 -3.28 -3.92
CA PHE A 54 34.10 -4.46 -3.32
C PHE A 54 33.72 -4.62 -1.83
N VAL A 55 33.90 -3.56 -1.04
CA VAL A 55 33.60 -3.57 0.39
C VAL A 55 32.13 -3.79 0.65
N ILE A 56 31.25 -3.05 -0.05
CA ILE A 56 29.80 -3.18 0.13
C ILE A 56 29.29 -4.51 -0.45
N GLY A 57 29.83 -4.98 -1.56
CA GLY A 57 29.48 -6.30 -2.12
C GLY A 57 29.75 -7.44 -1.13
N LEU A 58 30.95 -7.47 -0.55
CA LEU A 58 31.27 -8.45 0.50
C LEU A 58 30.39 -8.27 1.75
N SER A 59 30.23 -7.03 2.21
CA SER A 59 29.38 -6.72 3.35
C SER A 59 27.92 -7.12 3.10
N THR A 60 27.45 -6.96 1.86
CA THR A 60 26.08 -7.36 1.49
C THR A 60 25.90 -8.85 1.62
N ILE A 61 26.82 -9.65 1.09
CA ILE A 61 26.70 -11.13 1.13
C ILE A 61 26.80 -11.66 2.56
N PHE A 62 27.79 -11.18 3.34
CA PHE A 62 28.09 -11.78 4.64
C PHE A 62 27.37 -11.17 5.82
N ILE A 63 26.91 -9.92 5.73
CA ILE A 63 26.36 -9.18 6.85
C ILE A 63 24.96 -8.67 6.54
N ILE A 64 24.80 -7.90 5.43
CA ILE A 64 23.55 -7.17 5.16
C ILE A 64 22.43 -8.13 4.82
N MET A 65 22.66 -9.09 3.92
CA MET A 65 21.62 -10.08 3.53
C MET A 65 21.11 -10.91 4.72
N PRO A 66 22.00 -11.50 5.58
CA PRO A 66 21.54 -12.22 6.75
C PRO A 66 20.74 -11.36 7.75
N LEU A 67 21.21 -10.15 8.01
CA LEU A 67 20.51 -9.24 8.93
C LEU A 67 19.19 -8.74 8.35
N ALA A 68 19.19 -8.36 7.08
CA ALA A 68 17.99 -7.92 6.40
C ALA A 68 16.96 -9.05 6.29
N GLY A 69 17.39 -10.29 6.06
CA GLY A 69 16.52 -11.46 6.09
C GLY A 69 15.85 -11.62 7.45
N PHE A 70 16.59 -11.57 8.53
CA PHE A 70 16.04 -11.65 9.88
C PHE A 70 15.02 -10.53 10.17
N VAL A 71 15.31 -9.30 9.74
CA VAL A 71 14.39 -8.16 9.90
C VAL A 71 13.13 -8.35 9.03
N SER A 72 13.30 -8.81 7.79
CA SER A 72 12.19 -9.10 6.87
C SER A 72 11.26 -10.17 7.43
N ASP A 73 11.83 -11.28 7.91
CA ASP A 73 11.06 -12.39 8.50
C ASP A 73 10.27 -11.92 9.74
N GLY A 74 10.92 -11.15 10.60
CA GLY A 74 10.26 -10.55 11.75
C GLY A 74 9.12 -9.61 11.35
N LEU A 75 9.33 -8.76 10.36
CA LEU A 75 8.33 -7.81 9.88
C LEU A 75 7.12 -8.54 9.27
N VAL A 76 7.35 -9.52 8.40
CA VAL A 76 6.29 -10.32 7.78
C VAL A 76 5.52 -11.10 8.85
N SER A 77 6.21 -11.69 9.82
CA SER A 77 5.57 -12.41 10.94
C SER A 77 4.68 -11.49 11.78
N VAL A 78 5.13 -10.27 12.06
CA VAL A 78 4.33 -9.28 12.81
C VAL A 78 3.08 -8.89 12.01
N VAL A 79 3.23 -8.59 10.71
CA VAL A 79 2.10 -8.19 9.85
C VAL A 79 1.08 -9.33 9.75
N ASN A 80 1.53 -10.56 9.48
CA ASN A 80 0.65 -11.73 9.43
C ASN A 80 -0.03 -11.97 10.78
N GLY A 81 0.72 -11.89 11.88
CA GLY A 81 0.15 -12.04 13.23
C GLY A 81 -0.92 -11.00 13.55
N VAL A 82 -0.74 -9.73 13.13
CA VAL A 82 -1.76 -8.69 13.29
C VAL A 82 -3.00 -9.00 12.45
N ILE A 83 -2.84 -9.51 11.23
CA ILE A 83 -3.97 -9.87 10.36
C ILE A 83 -4.69 -11.10 10.92
N ASP A 84 -3.98 -12.15 11.30
CA ASP A 84 -4.55 -13.43 11.73
C ASP A 84 -5.25 -13.31 13.10
N ILE A 85 -4.62 -12.65 14.06
CA ILE A 85 -5.19 -12.47 15.41
C ILE A 85 -6.33 -11.45 15.39
N GLY A 86 -6.16 -10.37 14.64
CA GLY A 86 -7.11 -9.28 14.62
C GLY A 86 -8.30 -9.50 13.69
N GLY A 87 -8.17 -10.32 12.65
CA GLY A 87 -9.23 -10.69 11.71
C GLY A 87 -10.08 -9.48 11.26
N VAL A 88 -11.37 -9.49 11.64
CA VAL A 88 -12.32 -8.40 11.34
C VAL A 88 -11.82 -7.03 11.85
N PHE A 89 -11.25 -6.99 13.04
CA PHE A 89 -10.82 -5.73 13.67
C PHE A 89 -9.59 -5.14 13.00
N SER A 90 -8.56 -5.93 12.77
CA SER A 90 -7.36 -5.47 12.05
C SER A 90 -7.70 -5.09 10.61
N GLY A 91 -8.55 -5.88 9.95
CA GLY A 91 -9.05 -5.56 8.61
C GLY A 91 -9.76 -4.22 8.56
N PHE A 92 -10.61 -3.92 9.56
CA PHE A 92 -11.27 -2.61 9.67
C PHE A 92 -10.25 -1.47 9.82
N ILE A 93 -9.30 -1.62 10.75
CA ILE A 93 -8.30 -0.58 11.00
C ILE A 93 -7.46 -0.34 9.76
N ILE A 94 -6.91 -1.38 9.16
CA ILE A 94 -6.08 -1.26 7.95
C ILE A 94 -6.87 -0.61 6.81
N GLY A 95 -8.08 -1.10 6.52
CA GLY A 95 -8.92 -0.57 5.45
C GLY A 95 -9.35 0.89 5.66
N ALA A 96 -9.59 1.29 6.91
CA ALA A 96 -9.96 2.66 7.24
C ALA A 96 -8.78 3.64 7.20
N PHE A 97 -7.63 3.23 7.75
CA PHE A 97 -6.45 4.11 7.85
C PHE A 97 -5.59 4.14 6.60
N PHE A 98 -5.74 3.19 5.69
CA PHE A 98 -4.94 3.16 4.47
C PHE A 98 -5.15 4.41 3.60
N LEU A 99 -6.38 4.93 3.54
CA LEU A 99 -6.69 6.14 2.77
C LEU A 99 -5.96 7.39 3.26
N PRO A 100 -5.94 7.72 4.58
CA PRO A 100 -5.07 8.75 5.14
C PRO A 100 -3.58 8.55 4.80
N LEU A 101 -3.09 7.31 4.79
CA LEU A 101 -1.71 7.01 4.40
C LEU A 101 -1.46 7.28 2.92
N VAL A 102 -2.43 6.98 2.04
CA VAL A 102 -2.37 7.33 0.62
C VAL A 102 -2.31 8.84 0.43
N MET A 103 -3.16 9.58 1.13
CA MET A 103 -3.19 11.05 1.10
C MET A 103 -1.83 11.67 1.49
N LEU A 104 -1.13 11.08 2.46
CA LEU A 104 0.18 11.51 2.93
C LEU A 104 1.35 10.95 2.09
N GLY A 105 1.09 10.10 1.09
CA GLY A 105 2.12 9.41 0.31
C GLY A 105 2.84 8.29 1.07
N LEU A 106 2.44 7.99 2.30
CA LEU A 106 3.10 7.01 3.18
C LEU A 106 2.78 5.56 2.79
N HIS A 107 1.76 5.31 1.98
CA HIS A 107 1.38 3.97 1.53
C HIS A 107 2.50 3.24 0.76
N HIS A 108 3.44 3.97 0.16
CA HIS A 108 4.60 3.37 -0.52
C HIS A 108 5.53 2.60 0.43
N ILE A 109 5.49 2.87 1.74
CA ILE A 109 6.26 2.13 2.75
C ILE A 109 5.84 0.64 2.79
N PHE A 110 4.59 0.34 2.42
CA PHE A 110 4.10 -1.03 2.37
C PHE A 110 4.58 -1.83 1.15
N THR A 111 5.09 -1.17 0.11
CA THR A 111 5.56 -1.87 -1.11
C THR A 111 6.65 -2.90 -0.81
N PRO A 112 7.73 -2.60 -0.06
CA PRO A 112 8.71 -3.60 0.34
C PRO A 112 8.09 -4.76 1.15
N ILE A 113 7.12 -4.47 2.01
CA ILE A 113 6.44 -5.46 2.83
C ILE A 113 5.63 -6.42 1.94
N HIS A 114 4.86 -5.89 1.00
CA HIS A 114 4.11 -6.72 0.04
C HIS A 114 5.02 -7.64 -0.76
N ILE A 115 6.16 -7.12 -1.27
CA ILE A 115 7.12 -7.91 -2.04
C ILE A 115 7.70 -9.02 -1.17
N GLU A 116 8.08 -8.71 0.07
CA GLU A 116 8.65 -9.68 0.98
C GLU A 116 7.65 -10.79 1.34
N MET A 117 6.38 -10.42 1.62
CA MET A 117 5.31 -11.40 1.84
C MET A 117 5.12 -12.33 0.64
N ILE A 118 5.12 -11.78 -0.59
CA ILE A 118 5.01 -12.57 -1.81
C ILE A 118 6.20 -13.50 -1.97
N ASN A 119 7.42 -13.03 -1.70
CA ASN A 119 8.63 -13.85 -1.81
C ASN A 119 8.64 -15.01 -0.80
N GLN A 120 8.17 -14.79 0.43
CA GLN A 120 8.17 -15.80 1.49
C GLN A 120 7.02 -16.81 1.39
N SER A 121 5.81 -16.31 1.13
CA SER A 121 4.58 -17.12 1.20
C SER A 121 3.79 -17.21 -0.11
N GLY A 122 4.33 -16.66 -1.21
CA GLY A 122 3.67 -16.67 -2.53
C GLY A 122 2.55 -15.64 -2.67
N ALA A 123 2.11 -14.99 -1.59
CA ALA A 123 1.04 -13.99 -1.62
C ALA A 123 1.19 -12.96 -0.50
N THR A 124 0.64 -11.77 -0.72
CA THR A 124 0.47 -10.75 0.30
C THR A 124 -0.99 -10.66 0.74
N TYR A 125 -1.27 -10.88 2.02
CA TYR A 125 -2.61 -10.77 2.61
C TYR A 125 -2.98 -9.33 2.99
N LEU A 126 -1.98 -8.45 3.09
CA LEU A 126 -2.18 -7.04 3.42
C LEU A 126 -2.80 -6.25 2.25
N LEU A 127 -2.40 -6.56 0.99
CA LEU A 127 -2.83 -5.80 -0.18
C LEU A 127 -4.35 -5.87 -0.44
N PRO A 128 -5.02 -7.03 -0.38
CA PRO A 128 -6.48 -7.10 -0.56
C PRO A 128 -7.26 -6.32 0.50
N ILE A 129 -6.77 -6.28 1.75
CA ILE A 129 -7.38 -5.49 2.83
C ILE A 129 -7.20 -3.99 2.55
N ALA A 130 -5.98 -3.56 2.22
CA ALA A 130 -5.66 -2.17 1.91
C ALA A 130 -6.43 -1.66 0.67
N ALA A 131 -6.68 -2.53 -0.31
CA ALA A 131 -7.44 -2.21 -1.51
C ALA A 131 -8.88 -1.77 -1.23
N MET A 132 -9.46 -2.18 -0.10
CA MET A 132 -10.81 -1.79 0.30
C MET A 132 -10.94 -0.28 0.57
N ALA A 133 -9.84 0.40 0.89
CA ALA A 133 -9.81 1.85 1.04
C ALA A 133 -10.25 2.57 -0.25
N GLY A 134 -9.74 2.13 -1.40
CA GLY A 134 -10.15 2.64 -2.71
C GLY A 134 -11.62 2.33 -3.03
N ALA A 135 -12.10 1.16 -2.64
CA ALA A 135 -13.51 0.79 -2.80
C ALA A 135 -14.44 1.68 -1.96
N GLY A 136 -14.05 2.02 -0.73
CA GLY A 136 -14.79 2.99 0.10
C GLY A 136 -14.92 4.36 -0.57
N GLN A 137 -13.89 4.82 -1.30
CA GLN A 137 -13.92 6.05 -2.09
C GLN A 137 -14.94 5.99 -3.24
N VAL A 138 -14.98 4.88 -3.95
CA VAL A 138 -15.96 4.67 -5.02
C VAL A 138 -17.39 4.74 -4.45
N GLY A 139 -17.64 4.09 -3.33
CA GLY A 139 -18.93 4.15 -2.64
C GLY A 139 -19.31 5.59 -2.24
N ALA A 140 -18.37 6.33 -1.67
CA ALA A 140 -18.57 7.73 -1.29
C ALA A 140 -18.87 8.62 -2.53
N ALA A 141 -18.15 8.43 -3.63
CA ALA A 141 -18.37 9.17 -4.86
C ALA A 141 -19.76 8.88 -5.47
N LEU A 142 -20.21 7.64 -5.43
CA LEU A 142 -21.56 7.26 -5.86
C LEU A 142 -22.63 7.94 -5.01
N ALA A 143 -22.45 8.02 -3.69
CA ALA A 143 -23.39 8.72 -2.80
C ALA A 143 -23.46 10.21 -3.13
N LEU A 144 -22.32 10.85 -3.35
CA LEU A 144 -22.26 12.26 -3.79
C LEU A 144 -22.95 12.45 -5.13
N TRP A 145 -22.73 11.55 -6.09
CA TRP A 145 -23.39 11.59 -7.39
C TRP A 145 -24.92 11.58 -7.28
N VAL A 146 -25.45 10.76 -6.40
CA VAL A 146 -26.91 10.65 -6.17
C VAL A 146 -27.44 11.84 -5.40
N ARG A 147 -26.70 12.32 -4.41
CA ARG A 147 -27.19 13.31 -3.44
C ARG A 147 -27.02 14.77 -3.94
N CYS A 148 -25.94 15.05 -4.69
CA CYS A 148 -25.57 16.39 -5.13
C CYS A 148 -25.99 16.65 -6.59
N LYS A 149 -27.25 16.36 -6.93
CA LYS A 149 -27.75 16.44 -8.33
C LYS A 149 -27.67 17.83 -8.94
N LYS A 150 -27.75 18.89 -8.13
CA LYS A 150 -27.72 20.29 -8.58
C LYS A 150 -26.30 20.83 -8.76
N ASN A 151 -25.30 20.19 -8.17
CA ASN A 151 -23.89 20.61 -8.29
C ASN A 151 -23.26 19.99 -9.54
N THR A 152 -23.30 20.73 -10.65
CA THR A 152 -22.81 20.26 -11.95
C THR A 152 -21.30 20.07 -11.97
N THR A 153 -20.57 20.96 -11.31
CA THR A 153 -19.10 20.91 -11.19
C THR A 153 -18.64 19.63 -10.49
N LEU A 154 -19.22 19.34 -9.32
CA LEU A 154 -18.91 18.13 -8.57
C LEU A 154 -19.28 16.87 -9.37
N ARG A 155 -20.43 16.87 -10.02
CA ARG A 155 -20.84 15.73 -10.86
C ARG A 155 -19.89 15.49 -12.03
N ASN A 156 -19.41 16.52 -12.69
CA ASN A 156 -18.44 16.38 -13.79
C ASN A 156 -17.10 15.82 -13.25
N ALA A 157 -16.62 16.27 -12.09
CA ALA A 157 -15.44 15.72 -11.45
C ALA A 157 -15.62 14.22 -11.13
N ILE A 158 -16.75 13.85 -10.53
CA ILE A 158 -17.07 12.44 -10.22
C ILE A 158 -17.16 11.60 -11.51
N LYS A 159 -17.81 12.10 -12.56
CA LYS A 159 -17.96 11.40 -13.84
C LYS A 159 -16.60 11.04 -14.47
N GLY A 160 -15.63 11.94 -14.36
CA GLY A 160 -14.26 11.69 -14.84
C GLY A 160 -13.46 10.72 -13.97
N ALA A 161 -13.61 10.81 -12.65
CA ALA A 161 -12.80 10.06 -11.69
C ALA A 161 -13.37 8.66 -11.35
N LEU A 162 -14.69 8.47 -11.40
CA LEU A 162 -15.35 7.26 -10.94
C LEU A 162 -14.97 5.99 -11.72
N PRO A 163 -14.92 5.98 -13.08
CA PRO A 163 -14.51 4.79 -13.83
C PRO A 163 -13.09 4.35 -13.47
N VAL A 164 -12.18 5.29 -13.28
CA VAL A 164 -10.79 5.04 -12.92
C VAL A 164 -10.69 4.52 -11.49
N GLY A 165 -11.53 5.02 -10.59
CA GLY A 165 -11.66 4.53 -9.21
C GLY A 165 -12.12 3.08 -9.14
N PHE A 166 -13.08 2.64 -9.96
CA PHE A 166 -13.48 1.23 -10.05
C PHE A 166 -12.33 0.32 -10.49
N LEU A 167 -11.47 0.82 -11.39
CA LEU A 167 -10.28 0.10 -11.83
C LEU A 167 -9.14 0.12 -10.79
N GLY A 168 -9.34 0.79 -9.66
CA GLY A 168 -8.42 0.75 -8.54
C GLY A 168 -7.39 1.87 -8.49
N ILE A 169 -7.55 2.91 -9.29
CA ILE A 169 -6.74 4.14 -9.20
C ILE A 169 -7.57 5.18 -8.45
N GLY A 170 -7.30 5.33 -7.16
CA GLY A 170 -8.12 6.12 -6.23
C GLY A 170 -7.80 7.62 -6.20
N GLU A 171 -6.62 8.02 -6.64
CA GLU A 171 -6.11 9.39 -6.50
C GLU A 171 -7.03 10.46 -7.11
N PRO A 172 -7.63 10.27 -8.30
CA PRO A 172 -8.58 11.23 -8.84
C PRO A 172 -9.83 11.42 -7.98
N LEU A 173 -10.30 10.36 -7.32
CA LEU A 173 -11.42 10.45 -6.37
C LEU A 173 -11.00 11.09 -5.05
N ILE A 174 -9.79 10.81 -4.57
CA ILE A 174 -9.26 11.39 -3.34
C ILE A 174 -9.14 12.91 -3.52
N TYR A 175 -8.29 13.33 -4.45
CA TYR A 175 -7.90 14.74 -4.57
C TYR A 175 -8.92 15.60 -5.31
N GLY A 176 -9.65 15.01 -6.26
CA GLY A 176 -10.63 15.74 -7.07
C GLY A 176 -12.05 15.76 -6.48
N VAL A 177 -12.36 14.86 -5.53
CA VAL A 177 -13.76 14.72 -5.08
C VAL A 177 -13.87 14.72 -3.55
N THR A 178 -13.30 13.76 -2.86
CA THR A 178 -13.64 13.50 -1.46
C THR A 178 -12.85 14.33 -0.47
N LEU A 179 -11.54 14.51 -0.69
CA LEU A 179 -10.66 15.27 0.20
C LEU A 179 -11.01 16.76 0.23
N PRO A 180 -11.25 17.46 -0.90
CA PRO A 180 -11.65 18.87 -0.87
C PRO A 180 -12.96 19.13 -0.13
N LEU A 181 -13.84 18.13 -0.08
CA LEU A 181 -15.13 18.20 0.62
C LEU A 181 -15.01 17.82 2.11
N GLY A 182 -13.92 17.25 2.54
CA GLY A 182 -13.62 16.85 3.92
C GLY A 182 -14.47 15.68 4.41
N ARG A 183 -15.75 15.92 4.77
CA ARG A 183 -16.64 14.86 5.31
C ARG A 183 -16.72 13.59 4.46
N PRO A 184 -16.86 13.66 3.11
CA PRO A 184 -16.87 12.46 2.26
C PRO A 184 -15.59 11.64 2.34
N PHE A 185 -14.44 12.27 2.58
CA PHE A 185 -13.18 11.56 2.77
C PHE A 185 -13.23 10.66 4.02
N PHE A 186 -13.68 11.18 5.16
CA PHE A 186 -13.80 10.39 6.39
C PHE A 186 -14.83 9.27 6.27
N THR A 187 -15.96 9.53 5.62
CA THR A 187 -16.97 8.49 5.41
C THR A 187 -16.51 7.42 4.43
N ALA A 188 -15.66 7.76 3.46
CA ALA A 188 -14.99 6.80 2.59
C ALA A 188 -14.00 5.92 3.37
N CYS A 189 -13.25 6.48 4.34
CA CYS A 189 -12.38 5.71 5.23
C CYS A 189 -13.19 4.65 6.00
N ILE A 190 -14.37 5.00 6.54
CA ILE A 190 -15.25 4.04 7.20
C ILE A 190 -15.70 2.94 6.24
N GLY A 191 -16.05 3.32 4.99
CA GLY A 191 -16.40 2.35 3.94
C GLY A 191 -15.27 1.37 3.65
N GLY A 192 -14.03 1.89 3.52
CA GLY A 192 -12.83 1.07 3.37
C GLY A 192 -12.61 0.14 4.56
N GLY A 193 -12.83 0.63 5.78
CA GLY A 193 -12.77 -0.16 7.01
C GLY A 193 -13.77 -1.32 7.01
N ILE A 194 -15.02 -1.08 6.58
CA ILE A 194 -16.05 -2.14 6.50
C ILE A 194 -15.64 -3.23 5.51
N GLY A 195 -15.17 -2.84 4.30
CA GLY A 195 -14.66 -3.82 3.34
C GLY A 195 -13.44 -4.56 3.85
N GLY A 196 -12.50 -3.85 4.48
CA GLY A 196 -11.32 -4.43 5.13
C GLY A 196 -11.69 -5.42 6.22
N ALA A 197 -12.72 -5.10 7.04
CA ALA A 197 -13.27 -6.00 8.05
C ALA A 197 -13.80 -7.30 7.44
N VAL A 198 -14.48 -7.23 6.31
CA VAL A 198 -14.99 -8.42 5.61
C VAL A 198 -13.82 -9.26 5.08
N VAL A 199 -12.85 -8.65 4.41
CA VAL A 199 -11.67 -9.36 3.88
C VAL A 199 -10.85 -9.99 5.01
N GLY A 200 -10.56 -9.24 6.07
CA GLY A 200 -9.83 -9.72 7.24
C GLY A 200 -10.58 -10.80 8.01
N GLY A 201 -11.93 -10.68 8.10
CA GLY A 201 -12.77 -11.66 8.77
C GLY A 201 -12.91 -12.99 8.03
N ILE A 202 -12.93 -12.96 6.67
CA ILE A 202 -12.88 -14.20 5.87
C ILE A 202 -11.49 -14.84 6.03
N GLY A 203 -10.44 -14.02 6.12
CA GLY A 203 -9.06 -14.48 6.26
C GLY A 203 -8.49 -15.08 4.97
N HIS A 204 -7.15 -15.18 4.91
CA HIS A 204 -6.39 -15.85 3.84
C HIS A 204 -6.68 -15.39 2.40
N ILE A 205 -7.27 -14.20 2.22
CA ILE A 205 -7.43 -13.59 0.91
C ILE A 205 -6.12 -12.89 0.56
N GLY A 206 -5.29 -13.52 -0.25
CA GLY A 206 -3.98 -13.01 -0.68
C GLY A 206 -3.99 -12.50 -2.11
N ALA A 207 -2.93 -11.78 -2.49
CA ALA A 207 -2.63 -11.40 -3.87
C ALA A 207 -1.23 -11.86 -4.24
N ASN A 208 -1.08 -12.52 -5.42
CA ASN A 208 0.19 -13.11 -5.89
C ASN A 208 1.16 -12.05 -6.42
N ALA A 209 0.67 -10.86 -6.73
CA ALA A 209 1.46 -9.76 -7.23
C ALA A 209 0.88 -8.42 -6.76
N ILE A 210 1.70 -7.38 -6.80
CA ILE A 210 1.26 -6.01 -6.55
C ILE A 210 0.60 -5.47 -7.82
N GLY A 211 -0.61 -4.93 -7.67
CA GLY A 211 -1.38 -4.33 -8.75
C GLY A 211 -2.30 -3.22 -8.27
N PRO A 212 -3.03 -2.57 -9.19
CA PRO A 212 -4.07 -1.61 -8.83
C PRO A 212 -5.10 -2.27 -7.92
N SER A 213 -5.70 -1.50 -7.03
CA SER A 213 -6.80 -1.98 -6.17
C SER A 213 -8.10 -2.21 -6.97
N GLY A 214 -9.24 -2.25 -6.31
CA GLY A 214 -10.54 -2.35 -7.00
C GLY A 214 -10.71 -3.65 -7.80
N ILE A 215 -11.44 -3.56 -8.91
CA ILE A 215 -11.76 -4.72 -9.76
C ILE A 215 -10.49 -5.25 -10.46
N SER A 216 -9.51 -4.41 -10.74
CA SER A 216 -8.27 -4.80 -11.41
C SER A 216 -7.37 -5.73 -10.58
N LEU A 217 -7.58 -5.82 -9.27
CA LEU A 217 -6.85 -6.76 -8.42
C LEU A 217 -7.39 -8.19 -8.51
N LEU A 218 -8.62 -8.40 -9.00
CA LEU A 218 -9.25 -9.72 -9.07
C LEU A 218 -8.36 -10.79 -9.73
N PRO A 219 -7.74 -10.56 -10.90
CA PRO A 219 -6.90 -11.59 -11.54
C PRO A 219 -5.66 -11.99 -10.71
N LEU A 220 -5.28 -11.17 -9.73
CA LEU A 220 -4.10 -11.37 -8.89
C LEU A 220 -4.44 -12.01 -7.54
N ILE A 221 -5.73 -12.27 -7.25
CA ILE A 221 -6.16 -12.93 -6.01
C ILE A 221 -5.74 -14.40 -6.02
N SER A 222 -5.04 -14.80 -4.95
CA SER A 222 -4.56 -16.17 -4.76
C SER A 222 -5.67 -17.13 -4.35
N ASP A 223 -5.38 -18.43 -4.50
CA ASP A 223 -6.17 -19.54 -3.97
C ASP A 223 -7.66 -19.53 -4.35
N HIS A 224 -8.00 -18.94 -5.49
CA HIS A 224 -9.38 -18.80 -5.97
C HIS A 224 -10.35 -18.10 -5.00
N MET A 225 -9.83 -17.30 -4.07
CA MET A 225 -10.61 -16.55 -3.07
C MET A 225 -11.32 -15.32 -3.65
N TYR A 226 -11.65 -15.35 -4.94
CA TYR A 226 -12.29 -14.23 -5.67
C TYR A 226 -13.60 -13.77 -5.03
N LEU A 227 -14.43 -14.73 -4.56
CA LEU A 227 -15.72 -14.41 -3.95
C LEU A 227 -15.55 -13.63 -2.63
N GLY A 228 -14.55 -13.98 -1.83
CA GLY A 228 -14.23 -13.26 -0.61
C GLY A 228 -13.77 -11.83 -0.88
N TYR A 229 -12.91 -11.64 -1.88
CA TYR A 229 -12.48 -10.30 -2.29
C TYR A 229 -13.63 -9.46 -2.84
N ILE A 230 -14.49 -10.05 -3.70
CA ILE A 230 -15.70 -9.38 -4.24
C ILE A 230 -16.64 -8.99 -3.11
N ALA A 231 -16.85 -9.87 -2.12
CA ALA A 231 -17.67 -9.55 -0.94
C ALA A 231 -17.12 -8.33 -0.18
N GLY A 232 -15.80 -8.26 0.00
CA GLY A 232 -15.13 -7.09 0.57
C GLY A 232 -15.35 -5.82 -0.25
N LEU A 233 -15.19 -5.88 -1.58
CA LEU A 233 -15.44 -4.75 -2.47
C LEU A 233 -16.88 -4.24 -2.37
N ILE A 234 -17.85 -5.15 -2.42
CA ILE A 234 -19.28 -4.80 -2.30
C ILE A 234 -19.56 -4.17 -0.94
N ALA A 235 -19.02 -4.75 0.15
CA ALA A 235 -19.17 -4.21 1.50
C ALA A 235 -18.56 -2.81 1.62
N ALA A 236 -17.39 -2.57 1.03
CA ALA A 236 -16.75 -1.26 0.99
C ALA A 236 -17.56 -0.24 0.18
N TYR A 237 -18.06 -0.63 -1.01
CA TYR A 237 -18.90 0.22 -1.83
C TYR A 237 -20.19 0.61 -1.10
N ILE A 238 -20.88 -0.36 -0.50
CA ILE A 238 -22.12 -0.13 0.25
C ILE A 238 -21.83 0.72 1.50
N GLY A 239 -20.80 0.39 2.27
CA GLY A 239 -20.41 1.13 3.46
C GLY A 239 -20.07 2.58 3.13
N GLY A 240 -19.18 2.80 2.16
CA GLY A 240 -18.81 4.14 1.68
C GLY A 240 -20.01 4.93 1.16
N PHE A 241 -20.91 4.28 0.42
CA PHE A 241 -22.15 4.89 -0.07
C PHE A 241 -23.07 5.30 1.09
N LEU A 242 -23.41 4.38 1.98
CA LEU A 242 -24.37 4.64 3.06
C LEU A 242 -23.85 5.71 4.02
N PHE A 243 -22.61 5.58 4.49
CA PHE A 243 -22.05 6.57 5.42
C PHE A 243 -21.94 7.95 4.77
N THR A 244 -21.54 8.03 3.51
CA THR A 244 -21.49 9.32 2.80
C THR A 244 -22.87 9.88 2.52
N PHE A 245 -23.81 9.05 2.15
CA PHE A 245 -25.18 9.47 1.86
C PHE A 245 -25.85 10.11 3.08
N PHE A 246 -25.69 9.52 4.25
CA PHE A 246 -26.34 10.01 5.47
C PHE A 246 -25.52 11.05 6.23
N LEU A 247 -24.19 10.88 6.32
CA LEU A 247 -23.33 11.68 7.19
C LEU A 247 -22.32 12.55 6.41
N GLY A 248 -21.96 12.17 5.19
CA GLY A 248 -20.91 12.83 4.41
C GLY A 248 -21.36 14.06 3.64
N THR A 249 -22.69 14.25 3.41
CA THR A 249 -23.18 15.34 2.55
C THR A 249 -23.70 16.52 3.35
N THR A 250 -23.29 17.74 3.00
CA THR A 250 -23.81 18.99 3.56
C THR A 250 -24.84 19.68 2.64
N LYS A 251 -25.59 20.66 3.14
CA LYS A 251 -26.51 21.45 2.32
C LYS A 251 -25.75 22.24 1.24
N SER A 252 -24.61 22.84 1.58
CA SER A 252 -23.79 23.58 0.62
C SER A 252 -23.31 22.69 -0.53
N MET A 253 -22.87 21.48 -0.30
CA MET A 253 -22.45 20.56 -1.37
C MET A 253 -23.58 20.23 -2.36
N ARG A 254 -24.83 20.26 -1.91
CA ARG A 254 -25.99 19.93 -2.75
C ARG A 254 -26.47 21.08 -3.61
N GLU A 255 -26.24 22.33 -3.16
CA GLU A 255 -26.84 23.53 -3.71
C GLU A 255 -25.82 24.44 -4.45
N SER A 256 -24.52 24.33 -4.17
CA SER A 256 -23.52 25.22 -4.76
C SER A 256 -22.96 24.66 -6.07
N ASP A 257 -22.97 25.50 -7.12
CA ASP A 257 -22.14 25.32 -8.31
C ASP A 257 -20.66 25.74 -8.07
N ASN A 258 -20.35 26.28 -6.90
CA ASN A 258 -19.04 26.84 -6.55
C ASN A 258 -18.29 25.94 -5.55
N LEU A 259 -17.40 25.12 -6.06
CA LEU A 259 -16.25 24.56 -5.35
C LEU A 259 -15.06 25.53 -5.54
N GLY A 260 -15.16 26.75 -5.06
CA GLY A 260 -14.09 27.71 -5.27
C GLY A 260 -14.41 29.06 -4.65
N GLY A 261 -13.96 29.26 -3.46
CA GLY A 261 -13.73 30.48 -2.78
C GLY A 261 -12.62 30.26 -1.80
#